data_0d9e7840aeea31baf2e69929f11009c7
#
_entry.id   0d9e7840aeea31baf2e69929f11009c7
#
_cell.length_a   1.000
_cell.length_b   1.000
_cell.length_c   1.000
_cell.angle_alpha   90.00
_cell.angle_beta   90.00
_cell.angle_gamma   90.00
#
_symmetry.space_group_name_H-M   'P 1'
#
loop_
_entity.id
_entity.type
_entity.pdbx_description
1 polymer ?
#
loop_
_entity_poly.entity_id
_entity_poly.type
_entity_poly.pdbx_seq_one_letter_code
_entity_poly.pdbx_strand_id
1 'polypeptide(L)'
;LHVNYVSNDVQKDLSIHVILNEDIDDETAISSIQSEISKLKNVSKVEVSSKDDELELMIKEKGDAFKAYRGETNPLSNAFFVYVKNASSIRKTSAQIQKIDGVSSTAFGGDSVTSLVDMLNMIQKIGLGIVALLILLSLYLIYNTIRTTIDSRSEEIIIMRTVGATNGFISNPFIVEGI
;
A
#
# COMPACT_ATOMS: atom_id res chain seq x y z
N LEU A 1 25.87 -10.26 -11.06
CA LEU A 1 26.14 -8.78 -11.11
C LEU A 1 24.95 -7.95 -11.61
N HIS A 2 23.95 -8.56 -12.30
CA HIS A 2 22.76 -7.84 -12.80
C HIS A 2 21.61 -7.70 -11.78
N VAL A 3 21.58 -8.49 -10.72
CA VAL A 3 20.49 -8.49 -9.73
C VAL A 3 20.54 -7.25 -8.83
N ASN A 4 21.71 -6.69 -8.56
CA ASN A 4 21.84 -5.50 -7.72
C ASN A 4 21.40 -4.19 -8.41
N TYR A 5 21.40 -4.15 -9.75
CA TYR A 5 20.99 -2.95 -10.51
C TYR A 5 19.47 -2.78 -10.53
N VAL A 6 18.75 -3.89 -10.70
CA VAL A 6 17.27 -3.89 -10.74
C VAL A 6 16.69 -3.63 -9.33
N SER A 7 17.38 -4.12 -8.28
CA SER A 7 16.95 -3.89 -6.89
C SER A 7 17.06 -2.43 -6.46
N ASN A 8 18.08 -1.70 -6.96
CA ASN A 8 18.25 -0.27 -6.64
C ASN A 8 17.24 0.64 -7.36
N ASP A 9 16.83 0.30 -8.58
CA ASP A 9 15.84 1.10 -9.32
C ASP A 9 14.42 0.96 -8.73
N VAL A 10 14.03 -0.25 -8.35
CA VAL A 10 12.72 -0.49 -7.72
C VAL A 10 12.66 0.10 -6.30
N GLN A 11 13.80 0.19 -5.59
CA GLN A 11 13.84 0.83 -4.26
C GLN A 11 13.75 2.36 -4.34
N LYS A 12 14.24 2.98 -5.41
CA LYS A 12 14.09 4.43 -5.64
C LYS A 12 12.63 4.84 -5.85
N ASP A 13 11.83 4.00 -6.49
CA ASP A 13 10.40 4.26 -6.73
C ASP A 13 9.57 4.28 -5.42
N LEU A 14 10.10 3.73 -4.32
CA LEU A 14 9.46 3.70 -3.00
C LEU A 14 10.15 4.65 -1.99
N SER A 15 10.91 5.61 -2.45
CA SER A 15 11.57 6.61 -1.62
C SER A 15 10.83 7.95 -1.65
N ILE A 16 10.91 8.66 -0.52
CA ILE A 16 10.52 10.07 -0.43
C ILE A 16 11.80 10.89 -0.61
N HIS A 17 11.85 11.72 -1.62
CA HIS A 17 12.91 12.69 -1.81
C HIS A 17 12.56 13.94 -0.98
N VAL A 18 13.37 14.24 -0.01
CA VAL A 18 13.18 15.33 0.96
C VAL A 18 14.24 16.38 0.70
N ILE A 19 13.83 17.57 0.29
CA ILE A 19 14.73 18.70 0.02
C ILE A 19 14.79 19.55 1.27
N LEU A 20 16.00 19.89 1.72
CA LEU A 20 16.23 20.77 2.86
C LEU A 20 16.16 22.24 2.46
N ASN A 21 15.99 23.12 3.46
CA ASN A 21 16.11 24.57 3.22
C ASN A 21 17.55 24.92 2.83
N GLU A 22 17.69 25.97 2.03
CA GLU A 22 18.99 26.43 1.48
C GLU A 22 20.00 26.85 2.56
N ASP A 23 19.54 27.23 3.74
CA ASP A 23 20.33 27.65 4.89
C ASP A 23 20.90 26.49 5.72
N ILE A 24 20.54 25.25 5.39
CA ILE A 24 20.97 24.04 6.12
C ILE A 24 22.15 23.39 5.41
N ASP A 25 23.34 23.92 5.65
CA ASP A 25 24.61 23.35 5.19
C ASP A 25 25.46 22.77 6.36
N ASP A 26 25.02 22.98 7.62
CA ASP A 26 25.72 22.46 8.80
C ASP A 26 25.46 20.97 9.00
N GLU A 27 26.53 20.19 9.09
CA GLU A 27 26.50 18.74 9.26
C GLU A 27 25.76 18.30 10.53
N THR A 28 25.80 19.11 11.59
CA THR A 28 25.07 18.87 12.85
C THR A 28 23.58 19.04 12.66
N ALA A 29 23.14 20.06 11.92
CA ALA A 29 21.74 20.28 11.59
C ALA A 29 21.20 19.16 10.68
N ILE A 30 21.95 18.78 9.63
CA ILE A 30 21.61 17.67 8.75
C ILE A 30 21.44 16.37 9.52
N SER A 31 22.40 16.05 10.42
CA SER A 31 22.34 14.83 11.25
C SER A 31 21.16 14.82 12.23
N SER A 32 20.79 15.98 12.77
CA SER A 32 19.63 16.13 13.64
C SER A 32 18.32 15.81 12.91
N ILE A 33 18.11 16.42 11.74
CA ILE A 33 16.93 16.19 10.88
C ILE A 33 16.90 14.73 10.44
N GLN A 34 18.02 14.15 10.01
CA GLN A 34 18.12 12.73 9.64
C GLN A 34 17.67 11.81 10.79
N SER A 35 18.14 12.11 12.03
CA SER A 35 17.74 11.36 13.22
C SER A 35 16.25 11.47 13.50
N GLU A 36 15.64 12.65 13.33
CA GLU A 36 14.23 12.87 13.52
C GLU A 36 13.38 12.10 12.50
N ILE A 37 13.75 12.15 11.22
CA ILE A 37 13.10 11.38 10.16
C ILE A 37 13.19 9.87 10.42
N SER A 38 14.36 9.41 10.86
CA SER A 38 14.62 7.98 11.15
C SER A 38 13.76 7.42 12.28
N LYS A 39 13.25 8.26 13.20
CA LYS A 39 12.37 7.85 14.30
C LYS A 39 10.93 7.56 13.85
N LEU A 40 10.55 7.97 12.65
CA LEU A 40 9.21 7.72 12.13
C LEU A 40 8.97 6.22 11.87
N LYS A 41 7.86 5.68 12.35
CA LYS A 41 7.56 4.23 12.33
C LYS A 41 7.65 3.57 10.95
N ASN A 42 7.30 4.31 9.89
CA ASN A 42 7.25 3.78 8.52
C ASN A 42 8.57 3.97 7.78
N VAL A 43 9.55 4.63 8.35
CA VAL A 43 10.86 4.84 7.73
C VAL A 43 11.72 3.59 7.94
N SER A 44 12.33 3.13 6.85
CA SER A 44 13.25 1.98 6.82
C SER A 44 14.69 2.44 6.85
N LYS A 45 15.04 3.43 6.01
CA LYS A 45 16.39 3.95 5.83
C LYS A 45 16.33 5.41 5.40
N VAL A 46 17.31 6.21 5.81
CA VAL A 46 17.48 7.59 5.36
C VAL A 46 18.90 7.72 4.81
N GLU A 47 19.02 8.08 3.55
CA GLU A 47 20.29 8.36 2.89
C GLU A 47 20.42 9.86 2.67
N VAL A 48 21.58 10.41 2.98
CA VAL A 48 21.92 11.81 2.73
C VAL A 48 22.38 11.94 1.28
N SER A 49 21.88 12.93 0.58
CA SER A 49 22.32 13.35 -0.74
C SER A 49 22.80 14.80 -0.65
N SER A 50 24.08 15.01 -0.91
CA SER A 50 24.64 16.37 -0.91
C SER A 50 24.14 17.15 -2.12
N LYS A 51 24.23 18.48 -2.06
CA LYS A 51 23.92 19.35 -3.19
C LYS A 51 24.68 18.99 -4.48
N ASP A 52 25.91 18.46 -4.34
CA ASP A 52 26.71 18.02 -5.48
C ASP A 52 26.22 16.67 -6.03
N ASP A 53 25.79 15.74 -5.16
CA ASP A 53 25.19 14.48 -5.58
C ASP A 53 23.85 14.73 -6.31
N GLU A 54 23.04 15.66 -5.80
CA GLU A 54 21.78 16.08 -6.46
C GLU A 54 22.04 16.67 -7.86
N LEU A 55 23.09 17.48 -8.00
CA LEU A 55 23.49 18.04 -9.30
C LEU A 55 23.92 16.93 -10.28
N GLU A 56 24.70 15.96 -9.82
CA GLU A 56 25.10 14.82 -10.67
C GLU A 56 23.91 13.96 -11.08
N LEU A 57 22.93 13.76 -10.18
CA LEU A 57 21.67 13.09 -10.52
C LEU A 57 20.90 13.88 -11.59
N MET A 58 20.80 15.20 -11.44
CA MET A 58 20.12 16.06 -12.39
C MET A 58 20.81 16.06 -13.77
N ILE A 59 22.16 16.10 -13.81
CA ILE A 59 22.93 16.00 -15.06
C ILE A 59 22.64 14.67 -15.74
N LYS A 60 22.60 13.57 -14.99
CA LYS A 60 22.33 12.24 -15.52
C LYS A 60 20.92 12.10 -16.10
N GLU A 61 19.92 12.71 -15.46
CA GLU A 61 18.51 12.60 -15.86
C GLU A 61 18.09 13.61 -16.93
N LYS A 62 18.57 14.84 -16.82
CA LYS A 62 18.14 15.98 -17.65
C LYS A 62 19.15 16.40 -18.71
N GLY A 63 20.39 15.90 -18.61
CA GLY A 63 21.43 16.11 -19.61
C GLY A 63 22.47 17.17 -19.25
N ASP A 64 23.42 17.34 -20.18
CA ASP A 64 24.67 18.07 -19.98
C ASP A 64 24.52 19.58 -19.74
N ALA A 65 23.36 20.16 -20.01
CA ALA A 65 23.11 21.60 -19.80
C ALA A 65 23.33 22.04 -18.34
N PHE A 66 23.15 21.13 -17.39
CA PHE A 66 23.32 21.40 -15.96
C PHE A 66 24.76 21.33 -15.47
N LYS A 67 25.70 20.86 -16.30
CA LYS A 67 27.14 20.81 -15.95
C LYS A 67 27.76 22.19 -15.62
N ALA A 68 27.16 23.25 -16.15
CA ALA A 68 27.60 24.64 -15.90
C ALA A 68 27.42 25.07 -14.42
N TYR A 69 26.58 24.37 -13.65
CA TYR A 69 26.31 24.69 -12.24
C TYR A 69 27.20 23.92 -11.25
N ARG A 70 28.25 23.22 -11.72
CA ARG A 70 29.21 22.55 -10.85
C ARG A 70 30.05 23.57 -10.05
N GLY A 71 30.27 23.26 -8.77
CA GLY A 71 31.05 24.06 -7.84
C GLY A 71 30.22 25.09 -7.08
N GLU A 72 30.80 26.27 -6.81
CA GLU A 72 30.20 27.30 -5.94
C GLU A 72 28.90 27.90 -6.49
N THR A 73 28.59 27.71 -7.75
CA THR A 73 27.35 28.18 -8.39
C THR A 73 26.19 27.17 -8.35
N ASN A 74 26.36 26.06 -7.63
CA ASN A 74 25.33 25.04 -7.48
C ASN A 74 24.12 25.60 -6.71
N PRO A 75 22.93 25.75 -7.35
CA PRO A 75 21.75 26.31 -6.73
C PRO A 75 20.93 25.28 -5.96
N LEU A 76 21.40 24.03 -5.89
CA LEU A 76 20.65 22.95 -5.25
C LEU A 76 20.93 22.90 -3.74
N SER A 77 19.96 22.41 -3.00
CA SER A 77 20.05 22.17 -1.56
C SER A 77 20.41 20.72 -1.27
N ASN A 78 20.88 20.46 -0.04
CA ASN A 78 21.03 19.10 0.46
C ASN A 78 19.65 18.41 0.53
N ALA A 79 19.64 17.11 0.32
CA ALA A 79 18.42 16.32 0.29
C ALA A 79 18.57 14.99 1.06
N PHE A 80 17.44 14.34 1.36
CA PHE A 80 17.42 12.97 1.84
C PHE A 80 16.61 12.08 0.92
N PHE A 81 17.07 10.86 0.69
CA PHE A 81 16.26 9.77 0.17
C PHE A 81 15.76 8.93 1.35
N VAL A 82 14.46 9.02 1.62
CA VAL A 82 13.82 8.33 2.74
C VAL A 82 13.06 7.12 2.22
N TYR A 83 13.57 5.94 2.50
CA TYR A 83 12.95 4.67 2.12
C TYR A 83 11.88 4.28 3.14
N VAL A 84 10.70 3.90 2.65
CA VAL A 84 9.57 3.52 3.51
C VAL A 84 9.39 2.01 3.57
N LYS A 85 8.90 1.51 4.72
CA LYS A 85 8.59 0.09 4.92
C LYS A 85 7.31 -0.32 4.19
N ASN A 86 6.34 0.60 4.09
CA ASN A 86 5.04 0.35 3.50
C ASN A 86 4.65 1.47 2.56
N ALA A 87 4.53 1.14 1.27
CA ALA A 87 4.17 2.06 0.19
C ALA A 87 2.79 2.71 0.40
N SER A 88 1.81 1.99 0.94
CA SER A 88 0.46 2.53 1.17
C SER A 88 0.43 3.69 2.19
N SER A 89 1.47 3.82 3.01
CA SER A 89 1.62 4.88 3.99
C SER A 89 2.59 6.00 3.57
N ILE A 90 3.11 5.96 2.33
CA ILE A 90 4.11 6.91 1.83
C ILE A 90 3.61 8.36 1.91
N ARG A 91 2.37 8.62 1.51
CA ARG A 91 1.73 9.94 1.57
C ARG A 91 1.64 10.47 3.00
N LYS A 92 1.26 9.61 3.96
CA LYS A 92 1.19 9.98 5.37
C LYS A 92 2.57 10.27 5.94
N THR A 93 3.56 9.47 5.59
CA THR A 93 4.96 9.64 6.01
C THR A 93 5.55 10.92 5.42
N SER A 94 5.33 11.20 4.13
CA SER A 94 5.74 12.44 3.48
C SER A 94 5.12 13.66 4.17
N ALA A 95 3.82 13.64 4.47
CA ALA A 95 3.15 14.72 5.20
C ALA A 95 3.65 14.92 6.64
N GLN A 96 4.20 13.88 7.27
CA GLN A 96 4.85 13.99 8.58
C GLN A 96 6.23 14.62 8.45
N ILE A 97 7.02 14.20 7.46
CA ILE A 97 8.36 14.74 7.17
C ILE A 97 8.28 16.22 6.79
N GLN A 98 7.27 16.61 5.99
CA GLN A 98 7.06 18.01 5.59
C GLN A 98 6.86 18.99 6.76
N LYS A 99 6.49 18.49 7.94
CA LYS A 99 6.28 19.30 9.16
C LYS A 99 7.54 19.43 10.00
N ILE A 100 8.61 18.75 9.66
CA ILE A 100 9.88 18.82 10.38
C ILE A 100 10.54 20.13 10.01
N ASP A 101 11.03 20.85 11.00
CA ASP A 101 11.75 22.10 10.79
C ASP A 101 13.03 21.85 9.99
N GLY A 102 13.29 22.71 8.99
CA GLY A 102 14.42 22.54 8.07
C GLY A 102 14.09 21.80 6.79
N VAL A 103 12.89 21.22 6.64
CA VAL A 103 12.42 20.59 5.41
C VAL A 103 11.73 21.62 4.52
N SER A 104 12.26 21.85 3.32
CA SER A 104 11.67 22.74 2.31
C SER A 104 10.52 22.07 1.58
N SER A 105 10.76 20.90 1.02
CA SER A 105 9.75 20.15 0.29
C SER A 105 9.98 18.65 0.34
N THR A 106 8.90 17.90 0.08
CA THR A 106 8.97 16.44 -0.05
C THR A 106 8.33 16.02 -1.37
N ALA A 107 9.04 15.21 -2.15
CA ALA A 107 8.55 14.57 -3.36
C ALA A 107 8.66 13.05 -3.20
N PHE A 108 7.72 12.30 -3.68
CA PHE A 108 7.80 10.85 -3.69
C PHE A 108 7.29 10.36 -5.03
N GLY A 109 7.98 9.34 -5.58
CA GLY A 109 7.83 8.79 -6.92
C GLY A 109 6.60 9.29 -7.64
N GLY A 110 6.77 9.91 -8.79
CA GLY A 110 5.84 10.80 -9.48
C GLY A 110 4.35 10.50 -9.30
N ASP A 111 3.49 11.44 -9.60
CA ASP A 111 2.01 11.36 -9.49
C ASP A 111 1.41 10.02 -10.00
N SER A 112 2.14 9.34 -10.90
CA SER A 112 1.79 8.03 -11.44
C SER A 112 1.84 6.91 -10.40
N VAL A 113 2.85 6.88 -9.51
CA VAL A 113 2.99 5.81 -8.49
C VAL A 113 1.93 5.96 -7.39
N THR A 114 1.63 7.19 -6.99
CA THR A 114 0.57 7.45 -6.01
C THR A 114 -0.80 7.10 -6.54
N SER A 115 -1.06 7.41 -7.80
CA SER A 115 -2.31 7.03 -8.48
C SER A 115 -2.47 5.52 -8.57
N LEU A 116 -1.37 4.79 -8.84
CA LEU A 116 -1.39 3.31 -8.86
C LEU A 116 -1.66 2.72 -7.47
N VAL A 117 -1.04 3.24 -6.41
CA VAL A 117 -1.27 2.75 -5.04
C VAL A 117 -2.71 3.02 -4.59
N ASP A 118 -3.25 4.20 -4.89
CA ASP A 118 -4.64 4.55 -4.58
C ASP A 118 -5.62 3.66 -5.37
N MET A 119 -5.33 3.39 -6.65
CA MET A 119 -6.11 2.50 -7.50
C MET A 119 -6.10 1.06 -6.96
N LEU A 120 -4.94 0.53 -6.54
CA LEU A 120 -4.83 -0.80 -5.95
C LEU A 120 -5.62 -0.92 -4.64
N ASN A 121 -5.54 0.08 -3.76
CA ASN A 121 -6.32 0.14 -2.52
C ASN A 121 -7.83 0.21 -2.80
N MET A 122 -8.25 0.92 -3.84
CA MET A 122 -9.65 0.99 -4.27
C MET A 122 -10.14 -0.37 -4.79
N ILE A 123 -9.36 -1.03 -5.65
CA ILE A 123 -9.66 -2.36 -6.18
C ILE A 123 -9.80 -3.38 -5.05
N GLN A 124 -8.90 -3.34 -4.07
CA GLN A 124 -8.96 -4.24 -2.91
C GLN A 124 -10.23 -4.06 -2.09
N LYS A 125 -10.65 -2.82 -1.84
CA LYS A 125 -11.91 -2.53 -1.11
C LYS A 125 -13.14 -2.98 -1.87
N ILE A 126 -13.18 -2.73 -3.19
CA ILE A 126 -14.28 -3.17 -4.06
C ILE A 126 -14.31 -4.71 -4.12
N GLY A 127 -13.16 -5.36 -4.28
CA GLY A 127 -13.03 -6.81 -4.27
C GLY A 127 -13.58 -7.44 -2.99
N LEU A 128 -13.25 -6.88 -1.83
CA LEU A 128 -13.78 -7.34 -0.54
C LEU A 128 -15.31 -7.20 -0.47
N GLY A 129 -15.85 -6.10 -0.98
CA GLY A 129 -17.30 -5.89 -1.07
C GLY A 129 -18.00 -6.92 -1.95
N ILE A 130 -17.41 -7.26 -3.11
CA ILE A 130 -17.94 -8.29 -4.00
C ILE A 130 -17.92 -9.66 -3.34
N VAL A 131 -16.83 -10.03 -2.65
CA VAL A 131 -16.73 -11.30 -1.92
C VAL A 131 -17.83 -11.40 -0.85
N ALA A 132 -18.05 -10.35 -0.08
CA ALA A 132 -19.11 -10.31 0.93
C ALA A 132 -20.50 -10.51 0.30
N LEU A 133 -20.76 -9.84 -0.84
CA LEU A 133 -22.02 -9.99 -1.58
C LEU A 133 -22.22 -11.42 -2.09
N LEU A 134 -21.18 -12.05 -2.63
CA LEU A 134 -21.24 -13.44 -3.11
C LEU A 134 -21.53 -14.43 -1.97
N ILE A 135 -20.96 -14.21 -0.79
CA ILE A 135 -21.26 -15.03 0.41
C ILE A 135 -22.76 -14.91 0.75
N LEU A 136 -23.29 -13.68 0.79
CA LEU A 136 -24.72 -13.48 1.09
C LEU A 136 -25.63 -14.14 0.05
N LEU A 137 -25.29 -14.01 -1.25
CA LEU A 137 -26.02 -14.68 -2.32
C LEU A 137 -25.98 -16.20 -2.20
N SER A 138 -24.83 -16.77 -1.88
CA SER A 138 -24.69 -18.21 -1.67
C SER A 138 -25.58 -18.70 -0.52
N LEU A 139 -25.56 -18.00 0.62
CA LEU A 139 -26.44 -18.33 1.75
C LEU A 139 -27.92 -18.23 1.40
N TYR A 140 -28.29 -17.20 0.63
CA TYR A 140 -29.65 -17.04 0.15
C TYR A 140 -30.10 -18.19 -0.77
N LEU A 141 -29.24 -18.60 -1.71
CA LEU A 141 -29.51 -19.71 -2.63
C LEU A 141 -29.65 -21.03 -1.87
N ILE A 142 -28.75 -21.31 -0.93
CA ILE A 142 -28.82 -22.51 -0.08
C ILE A 142 -30.13 -22.53 0.70
N TYR A 143 -30.48 -21.41 1.36
CA TYR A 143 -31.74 -21.30 2.09
C TYR A 143 -32.95 -21.57 1.20
N ASN A 144 -32.99 -20.96 0.00
CA ASN A 144 -34.10 -21.12 -0.95
C ASN A 144 -34.21 -22.56 -1.47
N THR A 145 -33.04 -23.19 -1.77
CA THR A 145 -32.99 -24.59 -2.23
C THR A 145 -33.54 -25.54 -1.16
N ILE A 146 -33.04 -25.39 0.08
CA ILE A 146 -33.51 -26.24 1.19
C ILE A 146 -35.01 -26.07 1.41
N ARG A 147 -35.52 -24.84 1.42
CA ARG A 147 -36.93 -24.56 1.57
C ARG A 147 -37.78 -25.24 0.47
N THR A 148 -37.38 -25.08 -0.79
CA THR A 148 -38.08 -25.67 -1.92
C THR A 148 -38.05 -27.20 -1.87
N THR A 149 -36.92 -27.79 -1.47
CA THR A 149 -36.80 -29.25 -1.30
C THR A 149 -37.72 -29.76 -0.19
N ILE A 150 -37.79 -29.07 0.94
CA ILE A 150 -38.70 -29.44 2.05
C ILE A 150 -40.17 -29.33 1.59
N ASP A 151 -40.54 -28.25 0.95
CA ASP A 151 -41.89 -28.04 0.43
C ASP A 151 -42.29 -29.12 -0.58
N SER A 152 -41.39 -29.51 -1.49
CA SER A 152 -41.63 -30.54 -2.50
C SER A 152 -41.75 -31.94 -1.91
N ARG A 153 -41.12 -32.21 -0.77
CA ARG A 153 -41.16 -33.54 -0.08
C ARG A 153 -42.04 -33.55 1.18
N SER A 154 -42.92 -32.56 1.30
CA SER A 154 -43.74 -32.40 2.50
C SER A 154 -44.66 -33.62 2.77
N GLU A 155 -45.19 -34.28 1.75
CA GLU A 155 -45.99 -35.47 1.86
C GLU A 155 -45.17 -36.68 2.41
N GLU A 156 -43.96 -36.86 1.91
CA GLU A 156 -43.06 -37.91 2.37
C GLU A 156 -42.67 -37.69 3.86
N ILE A 157 -42.42 -36.46 4.25
CA ILE A 157 -42.12 -36.07 5.63
C ILE A 157 -43.29 -36.38 6.57
N ILE A 158 -44.54 -36.10 6.11
CA ILE A 158 -45.73 -36.40 6.87
C ILE A 158 -45.89 -37.91 7.08
N ILE A 159 -45.68 -38.72 6.04
CA ILE A 159 -45.74 -40.18 6.12
C ILE A 159 -44.68 -40.71 7.11
N MET A 160 -43.42 -40.26 6.99
CA MET A 160 -42.34 -40.67 7.93
C MET A 160 -42.69 -40.32 9.38
N ARG A 161 -43.32 -39.18 9.63
CA ARG A 161 -43.75 -38.75 10.95
C ARG A 161 -44.88 -39.62 11.50
N THR A 162 -45.77 -40.02 10.65
CA THR A 162 -46.92 -40.87 11.03
C THR A 162 -46.50 -42.30 11.41
N VAL A 163 -45.43 -42.83 10.80
CA VAL A 163 -44.85 -44.14 11.14
C VAL A 163 -43.82 -44.05 12.31
N GLY A 164 -43.65 -42.87 12.93
CA GLY A 164 -42.90 -42.72 14.16
C GLY A 164 -41.40 -42.42 13.97
N ALA A 165 -40.99 -41.94 12.80
CA ALA A 165 -39.61 -41.53 12.55
C ALA A 165 -39.19 -40.34 13.44
N THR A 166 -37.97 -40.39 13.97
CA THR A 166 -37.41 -39.33 14.80
C THR A 166 -37.04 -38.08 13.97
N ASN A 167 -37.11 -36.91 14.61
CA ASN A 167 -36.77 -35.65 13.92
C ASN A 167 -35.35 -35.66 13.29
N GLY A 168 -34.38 -36.33 13.94
CA GLY A 168 -33.03 -36.47 13.39
C GLY A 168 -32.98 -37.30 12.10
N PHE A 169 -33.78 -38.37 12.02
CA PHE A 169 -33.84 -39.20 10.83
C PHE A 169 -34.48 -38.46 9.64
N ILE A 170 -35.45 -37.59 9.92
CA ILE A 170 -36.11 -36.75 8.90
C ILE A 170 -35.18 -35.61 8.43
N SER A 171 -34.41 -35.00 9.34
CA SER A 171 -33.60 -33.81 9.00
C SER A 171 -32.23 -34.13 8.41
N ASN A 172 -31.64 -35.29 8.67
CA ASN A 172 -30.31 -35.67 8.19
C ASN A 172 -30.13 -35.54 6.66
N PRO A 173 -31.04 -36.00 5.79
CA PRO A 173 -30.89 -35.85 4.36
C PRO A 173 -30.78 -34.40 3.93
N PHE A 174 -31.53 -33.48 4.55
CA PHE A 174 -31.52 -32.05 4.19
C PHE A 174 -30.25 -31.33 4.66
N ILE A 175 -29.64 -31.78 5.74
CA ILE A 175 -28.35 -31.26 6.21
C ILE A 175 -27.24 -31.63 5.23
N VAL A 176 -27.24 -32.89 4.75
CA VAL A 176 -26.23 -33.37 3.77
C VAL A 176 -26.39 -32.69 2.41
N GLU A 177 -27.63 -32.36 2.02
CA GLU A 177 -27.92 -31.65 0.76
C GLU A 177 -27.53 -30.15 0.81
N GLY A 178 -27.41 -29.57 2.01
CA GLY A 178 -27.05 -28.18 2.24
C GLY A 178 -25.55 -27.90 2.45
N ILE A 179 -24.71 -28.93 2.45
CA ILE A 179 -23.24 -28.85 2.57
C ILE A 179 -22.61 -29.06 1.21
#